data_a9908608449aeaad68ccf7de793abfcf
#
_entry.id   a9908608449aeaad68ccf7de793abfcf
#
_cell.length_a   1.000
_cell.length_b   1.000
_cell.length_c   1.000
_cell.angle_alpha   90.00
_cell.angle_beta   90.00
_cell.angle_gamma   90.00
#
_symmetry.space_group_name_H-M   'P 1'
#
loop_
_entity.id
_entity.type
_entity.pdbx_description
1 polymer ?
#
loop_
_entity_poly.entity_id
_entity_poly.type
_entity_poly.pdbx_seq_one_letter_code
_entity_poly.pdbx_strand_id
1 'polypeptide(L)'
;MLITPENGEPFYAKIEMADNPIQNGMPLNKANLLTDETAMLLGLIHGDPTVNDAFKQLSEAPAGMGTLYICCIDENENPVSGCVVQVLSNTAVTNSFGMAKFSLSPGTYSASVRSPIDYGADSQSISANVSLGKASIVDIIIQDTTHGDTELDITSSVKLSFSGRVTNADVFAVGGGGSGGAIACSKNNNGQGAVACGGAGGKTETAFSIDTTSLLSITIGAGGASKSVTFGGVGTGTSGSAGGTTSVLSSDGNVIVSAEGGSGGGTTEGNVLSDTFSVAGASGGSGSGAAEVGDRSSIAGASGSDGASGSNTKKESGGSGQGTTTRAFGEPDGELFASAGGSVATQYQTKEYTQIGSVGEGGGIGDGKSGSKYSAVGSPGSTPGSGGGGAATFATSSNAISSKSGAGANGLVRFRWEVSV
;
A
#
# COMPACT_ATOMS: atom_id res chain seq x y z
N MET A 1 -23.44 34.41 -18.18
CA MET A 1 -24.77 33.94 -18.66
C MET A 1 -25.06 32.62 -17.96
N LEU A 2 -26.22 32.50 -17.32
CA LEU A 2 -26.64 31.22 -16.72
C LEU A 2 -27.21 30.36 -17.83
N ILE A 3 -26.64 29.18 -18.05
CA ILE A 3 -27.13 28.19 -19.02
C ILE A 3 -27.81 27.09 -18.23
N THR A 4 -29.12 26.92 -18.43
CA THR A 4 -29.91 25.84 -17.83
C THR A 4 -30.24 24.84 -18.92
N PRO A 5 -29.61 23.67 -18.96
CA PRO A 5 -30.01 22.61 -19.90
C PRO A 5 -31.39 22.07 -19.56
N GLU A 6 -32.13 21.61 -20.53
CA GLU A 6 -33.53 21.19 -20.43
C GLU A 6 -33.79 20.10 -19.36
N ASN A 7 -32.73 19.39 -18.91
CA ASN A 7 -32.78 18.34 -17.90
C ASN A 7 -31.56 18.33 -16.94
N GLY A 8 -30.99 19.46 -16.60
CA GLY A 8 -29.79 19.53 -15.75
C GLY A 8 -29.73 20.75 -14.82
N GLU A 9 -28.85 20.69 -13.82
CA GLU A 9 -28.54 21.81 -12.95
C GLU A 9 -27.91 22.96 -13.75
N PRO A 10 -28.26 24.22 -13.45
CA PRO A 10 -27.70 25.37 -14.13
C PRO A 10 -26.20 25.53 -13.84
N PHE A 11 -25.42 25.83 -14.85
CA PHE A 11 -24.01 26.18 -14.67
C PHE A 11 -23.72 27.59 -15.18
N TYR A 12 -22.75 28.25 -14.57
CA TYR A 12 -22.30 29.56 -14.96
C TYR A 12 -21.20 29.44 -16.00
N ALA A 13 -21.48 29.91 -17.22
CA ALA A 13 -20.45 30.17 -18.22
C ALA A 13 -20.21 31.67 -18.29
N LYS A 14 -19.00 32.14 -18.04
CA LYS A 14 -18.60 33.51 -18.35
C LYS A 14 -18.39 33.59 -19.86
N ILE A 15 -19.41 33.97 -20.59
CA ILE A 15 -19.28 34.29 -22.01
C ILE A 15 -18.93 35.76 -22.09
N GLU A 16 -17.68 36.08 -22.36
CA GLU A 16 -17.32 37.43 -22.82
C GLU A 16 -17.82 37.56 -24.27
N MET A 17 -18.91 38.27 -24.43
CA MET A 17 -19.39 38.63 -25.75
C MET A 17 -18.45 39.73 -26.29
N ALA A 18 -17.63 39.36 -27.29
CA ALA A 18 -16.99 40.39 -28.11
C ALA A 18 -18.07 41.30 -28.71
N ASP A 19 -17.78 42.60 -28.81
CA ASP A 19 -18.70 43.64 -29.27
C ASP A 19 -19.24 43.47 -30.70
N ASN A 20 -19.05 42.33 -31.34
CA ASN A 20 -19.59 41.99 -32.64
C ASN A 20 -20.76 41.01 -32.48
N PRO A 21 -21.98 41.38 -32.90
CA PRO A 21 -23.13 40.46 -32.90
C PRO A 21 -22.83 39.28 -33.80
N ILE A 22 -23.03 38.07 -33.27
CA ILE A 22 -22.95 36.81 -34.04
C ILE A 22 -23.93 36.94 -35.23
N GLN A 23 -23.42 36.94 -36.46
CA GLN A 23 -24.25 36.95 -37.62
C GLN A 23 -25.03 35.62 -37.73
N ASN A 24 -26.34 35.73 -38.08
CA ASN A 24 -27.19 34.55 -38.30
C ASN A 24 -26.53 33.61 -39.33
N GLY A 25 -26.22 32.40 -38.91
CA GLY A 25 -25.64 31.37 -39.75
C GLY A 25 -24.15 31.09 -39.56
N MET A 26 -23.46 31.74 -38.61
CA MET A 26 -22.10 31.32 -38.24
C MET A 26 -22.10 29.94 -37.56
N PRO A 27 -21.27 29.00 -38.01
CA PRO A 27 -21.14 27.75 -37.31
C PRO A 27 -20.59 27.97 -35.92
N LEU A 28 -21.16 27.27 -34.92
CA LEU A 28 -20.64 27.22 -33.57
C LEU A 28 -19.29 26.47 -33.63
N ASN A 29 -18.21 27.21 -33.64
CA ASN A 29 -16.85 26.66 -33.70
C ASN A 29 -16.00 27.17 -32.47
N LYS A 30 -14.79 26.66 -32.38
CA LYS A 30 -13.85 27.02 -31.32
C LYS A 30 -13.65 28.53 -31.15
N ALA A 31 -13.50 29.26 -32.27
CA ALA A 31 -13.28 30.71 -32.24
C ALA A 31 -14.47 31.48 -31.66
N ASN A 32 -15.68 30.93 -31.77
CA ASN A 32 -16.92 31.59 -31.36
C ASN A 32 -17.42 31.16 -29.96
N LEU A 33 -17.12 29.94 -29.51
CA LEU A 33 -17.68 29.36 -28.28
C LEU A 33 -16.68 28.60 -27.42
N LEU A 34 -15.52 28.24 -27.94
CA LEU A 34 -14.52 27.49 -27.21
C LEU A 34 -13.19 28.23 -27.31
N THR A 35 -12.81 28.96 -26.26
CA THR A 35 -11.50 29.58 -26.19
C THR A 35 -10.40 28.51 -26.08
N ASP A 36 -9.17 28.84 -26.47
CA ASP A 36 -8.03 27.95 -26.31
C ASP A 36 -7.87 27.49 -24.86
N GLU A 37 -8.11 28.41 -23.91
CA GLU A 37 -8.07 28.17 -22.49
C GLU A 37 -9.12 27.14 -22.05
N THR A 38 -10.36 27.27 -22.52
CA THR A 38 -11.44 26.30 -22.24
C THR A 38 -11.16 24.95 -22.88
N ALA A 39 -10.60 24.93 -24.09
CA ALA A 39 -10.23 23.69 -24.77
C ALA A 39 -9.09 22.94 -24.00
N MET A 40 -8.10 23.68 -23.50
CA MET A 40 -7.03 23.14 -22.66
C MET A 40 -7.56 22.59 -21.33
N LEU A 41 -8.47 23.32 -20.66
CA LEU A 41 -9.15 22.86 -19.43
C LEU A 41 -9.88 21.54 -19.62
N LEU A 42 -10.44 21.30 -20.79
CA LEU A 42 -11.12 20.08 -21.15
C LEU A 42 -10.17 18.97 -21.67
N GLY A 43 -8.86 19.21 -21.69
CA GLY A 43 -7.86 18.24 -22.18
C GLY A 43 -7.86 18.09 -23.71
N LEU A 44 -8.45 19.02 -24.44
CA LEU A 44 -8.53 19.03 -25.92
C LEU A 44 -7.31 19.77 -26.51
N ILE A 45 -6.10 19.23 -26.26
CA ILE A 45 -4.82 19.87 -26.58
C ILE A 45 -4.29 19.60 -27.99
N HIS A 46 -4.92 18.72 -28.74
CA HIS A 46 -4.46 18.34 -30.08
C HIS A 46 -5.52 18.57 -31.16
N GLY A 47 -5.11 19.16 -32.28
CA GLY A 47 -5.97 19.43 -33.41
C GLY A 47 -6.70 20.77 -33.28
N ASP A 48 -7.81 20.91 -34.01
CA ASP A 48 -8.72 22.05 -33.95
C ASP A 48 -10.05 21.58 -33.33
N PRO A 49 -10.13 21.52 -31.95
CA PRO A 49 -11.27 20.92 -31.28
C PRO A 49 -12.53 21.75 -31.50
N THR A 50 -13.63 21.05 -31.67
CA THR A 50 -14.94 21.65 -31.84
C THR A 50 -15.68 21.76 -30.49
N VAL A 51 -16.73 22.58 -30.45
CA VAL A 51 -17.64 22.61 -29.28
C VAL A 51 -18.27 21.24 -29.01
N ASN A 52 -18.52 20.43 -30.03
CA ASN A 52 -18.99 19.06 -29.89
C ASN A 52 -17.96 18.15 -29.19
N ASP A 53 -16.67 18.34 -29.47
CA ASP A 53 -15.62 17.58 -28.82
C ASP A 53 -15.56 17.97 -27.33
N ALA A 54 -15.77 19.25 -27.00
CA ALA A 54 -15.88 19.70 -25.62
C ALA A 54 -17.07 19.08 -24.89
N PHE A 55 -18.26 19.07 -25.51
CA PHE A 55 -19.43 18.40 -24.93
C PHE A 55 -19.23 16.88 -24.81
N LYS A 56 -18.61 16.25 -25.78
CA LYS A 56 -18.29 14.83 -25.74
C LYS A 56 -17.34 14.52 -24.59
N GLN A 57 -16.28 15.30 -24.41
CA GLN A 57 -15.32 15.13 -23.31
C GLN A 57 -15.99 15.34 -21.93
N LEU A 58 -16.93 16.28 -21.81
CA LEU A 58 -17.71 16.48 -20.60
C LEU A 58 -18.72 15.33 -20.35
N SER A 59 -19.18 14.68 -21.39
CA SER A 59 -20.18 13.60 -21.30
C SER A 59 -19.60 12.19 -21.23
N GLU A 60 -18.33 11.99 -21.57
CA GLU A 60 -17.67 10.67 -21.55
C GLU A 60 -17.19 10.26 -20.13
N ALA A 61 -18.13 10.06 -19.22
CA ALA A 61 -17.86 9.17 -18.11
C ALA A 61 -17.92 7.71 -18.60
N PRO A 62 -17.02 6.81 -18.17
CA PRO A 62 -17.16 5.38 -18.46
C PRO A 62 -18.56 4.89 -18.12
N ALA A 63 -19.06 3.90 -18.90
CA ALA A 63 -20.41 3.38 -18.70
C ALA A 63 -20.64 2.98 -17.24
N GLY A 64 -21.68 3.52 -16.60
CA GLY A 64 -21.98 3.28 -15.20
C GLY A 64 -21.30 4.23 -14.21
N MET A 65 -20.53 5.22 -14.67
CA MET A 65 -19.80 6.18 -13.83
C MET A 65 -20.25 7.62 -14.07
N GLY A 66 -19.92 8.51 -13.15
CA GLY A 66 -19.90 9.95 -13.29
C GLY A 66 -18.46 10.48 -13.21
N THR A 67 -18.26 11.72 -13.57
CA THR A 67 -16.95 12.40 -13.48
C THR A 67 -16.98 13.44 -12.37
N LEU A 68 -15.99 13.40 -11.48
CA LEU A 68 -15.76 14.40 -10.45
C LEU A 68 -14.51 15.21 -10.80
N TYR A 69 -14.65 16.53 -10.83
CA TYR A 69 -13.54 17.47 -10.91
C TYR A 69 -13.42 18.19 -9.57
N ILE A 70 -12.24 18.16 -8.99
CA ILE A 70 -11.87 18.99 -7.84
C ILE A 70 -11.00 20.12 -8.36
N CYS A 71 -11.44 21.35 -8.18
CA CYS A 71 -10.75 22.56 -8.61
C CYS A 71 -10.16 23.24 -7.39
N CYS A 72 -8.84 23.30 -7.31
CA CYS A 72 -8.11 24.02 -6.26
C CYS A 72 -7.81 25.44 -6.73
N ILE A 73 -8.26 26.42 -5.99
CA ILE A 73 -8.06 27.85 -6.26
C ILE A 73 -7.51 28.55 -5.02
N ASP A 74 -6.78 29.63 -5.20
CA ASP A 74 -6.35 30.50 -4.10
C ASP A 74 -7.46 31.48 -3.68
N GLU A 75 -7.19 32.32 -2.70
CA GLU A 75 -8.13 33.35 -2.20
C GLU A 75 -8.46 34.41 -3.25
N ASN A 76 -7.68 34.49 -4.33
CA ASN A 76 -7.89 35.41 -5.44
C ASN A 76 -8.52 34.74 -6.66
N GLU A 77 -9.06 33.52 -6.47
CA GLU A 77 -9.64 32.64 -7.52
C GLU A 77 -8.64 32.19 -8.60
N ASN A 78 -7.32 32.29 -8.37
CA ASN A 78 -6.33 31.74 -9.29
C ASN A 78 -6.20 30.22 -9.10
N PRO A 79 -5.98 29.46 -10.17
CA PRO A 79 -5.82 28.02 -10.08
C PRO A 79 -4.53 27.63 -9.33
N VAL A 80 -4.63 26.70 -8.39
CA VAL A 80 -3.50 26.18 -7.63
C VAL A 80 -3.14 24.79 -8.17
N SER A 81 -2.01 24.70 -8.87
CA SER A 81 -1.47 23.42 -9.35
C SER A 81 -0.67 22.73 -8.26
N GLY A 82 -0.56 21.40 -8.33
CA GLY A 82 0.25 20.63 -7.39
C GLY A 82 -0.47 20.18 -6.11
N CYS A 83 -1.74 20.53 -5.92
CA CYS A 83 -2.53 19.98 -4.84
C CYS A 83 -2.69 18.47 -5.02
N VAL A 84 -2.44 17.71 -3.96
CA VAL A 84 -2.68 16.26 -3.94
C VAL A 84 -4.11 16.01 -3.51
N VAL A 85 -4.93 15.46 -4.39
CA VAL A 85 -6.33 15.15 -4.14
C VAL A 85 -6.51 13.65 -4.02
N GLN A 86 -7.12 13.20 -2.93
CA GLN A 86 -7.45 11.79 -2.70
C GLN A 86 -8.95 11.61 -2.56
N VAL A 87 -9.52 10.70 -3.34
CA VAL A 87 -10.92 10.27 -3.26
C VAL A 87 -10.95 8.74 -3.16
N LEU A 88 -11.40 8.21 -2.03
CA LEU A 88 -11.25 6.79 -1.69
C LEU A 88 -9.77 6.37 -1.74
N SER A 89 -9.46 5.36 -2.55
CA SER A 89 -8.09 4.89 -2.83
C SER A 89 -7.45 5.54 -4.06
N ASN A 90 -8.14 6.46 -4.73
CA ASN A 90 -7.62 7.13 -5.92
C ASN A 90 -6.96 8.44 -5.53
N THR A 91 -5.77 8.67 -6.04
CA THR A 91 -5.03 9.92 -5.83
C THR A 91 -4.74 10.57 -7.19
N ALA A 92 -4.90 11.89 -7.27
CA ALA A 92 -4.54 12.68 -8.43
C ALA A 92 -3.90 14.00 -7.95
N VAL A 93 -3.08 14.60 -8.79
CA VAL A 93 -2.49 15.92 -8.53
C VAL A 93 -3.13 16.93 -9.47
N THR A 94 -3.44 18.13 -8.96
CA THR A 94 -4.05 19.18 -9.79
C THR A 94 -3.06 19.64 -10.86
N ASN A 95 -3.57 19.78 -12.07
CA ASN A 95 -2.83 20.29 -13.23
C ASN A 95 -2.58 21.80 -13.15
N SER A 96 -1.99 22.41 -14.18
CA SER A 96 -1.74 23.87 -14.27
C SER A 96 -3.00 24.75 -14.17
N PHE A 97 -4.18 24.16 -14.31
CA PHE A 97 -5.47 24.81 -14.13
C PHE A 97 -6.12 24.52 -12.78
N GLY A 98 -5.35 23.98 -11.83
CA GLY A 98 -5.86 23.64 -10.51
C GLY A 98 -6.82 22.46 -10.47
N MET A 99 -6.91 21.61 -11.51
CA MET A 99 -7.95 20.59 -11.63
C MET A 99 -7.40 19.17 -11.46
N ALA A 100 -8.09 18.36 -10.63
CA ALA A 100 -7.95 16.91 -10.54
C ALA A 100 -9.25 16.25 -11.01
N LYS A 101 -9.16 15.15 -11.81
CA LYS A 101 -10.29 14.45 -12.42
C LYS A 101 -10.39 13.02 -11.89
N PHE A 102 -11.60 12.59 -11.51
CA PHE A 102 -11.91 11.24 -11.08
C PHE A 102 -13.12 10.68 -11.82
N SER A 103 -13.08 9.41 -12.19
CA SER A 103 -14.23 8.66 -12.68
C SER A 103 -14.74 7.74 -11.57
N LEU A 104 -15.96 7.95 -11.07
CA LEU A 104 -16.50 7.32 -9.89
C LEU A 104 -17.93 6.81 -10.13
N SER A 105 -18.34 5.76 -9.43
CA SER A 105 -19.74 5.33 -9.41
C SER A 105 -20.62 6.45 -8.81
N PRO A 106 -21.91 6.51 -9.13
CA PRO A 106 -22.82 7.46 -8.48
C PRO A 106 -22.81 7.31 -6.97
N GLY A 107 -22.70 8.43 -6.25
CA GLY A 107 -22.63 8.42 -4.78
C GLY A 107 -22.10 9.73 -4.20
N THR A 108 -22.03 9.81 -2.88
CA THR A 108 -21.41 10.92 -2.15
C THR A 108 -20.02 10.48 -1.68
N TYR A 109 -19.02 11.30 -1.94
CA TYR A 109 -17.62 11.05 -1.64
C TYR A 109 -17.03 12.16 -0.79
N SER A 110 -16.12 11.82 0.10
CA SER A 110 -15.22 12.79 0.72
C SER A 110 -13.92 12.81 -0.06
N ALA A 111 -13.53 13.97 -0.53
CA ALA A 111 -12.22 14.21 -1.10
C ALA A 111 -11.33 14.85 -0.03
N SER A 112 -10.12 14.32 0.15
CA SER A 112 -9.06 14.96 0.93
C SER A 112 -8.14 15.68 -0.03
N VAL A 113 -7.85 16.94 0.24
CA VAL A 113 -6.98 17.78 -0.58
C VAL A 113 -5.83 18.28 0.28
N ARG A 114 -4.60 18.03 -0.16
CA ARG A 114 -3.40 18.59 0.43
C ARG A 114 -2.87 19.70 -0.46
N SER A 115 -2.53 20.81 0.16
CA SER A 115 -1.92 21.95 -0.52
C SER A 115 -0.55 21.59 -1.09
N PRO A 116 -0.11 22.21 -2.19
CA PRO A 116 1.29 22.19 -2.57
C PRO A 116 2.13 22.96 -1.55
N ILE A 117 3.43 22.75 -1.60
CA ILE A 117 4.41 23.35 -0.66
C ILE A 117 4.22 24.84 -0.45
N ASP A 118 3.97 25.60 -1.51
CA ASP A 118 3.83 27.06 -1.45
C ASP A 118 2.62 27.53 -0.63
N TYR A 119 1.70 26.62 -0.29
CA TYR A 119 0.44 26.93 0.39
C TYR A 119 0.26 26.22 1.74
N GLY A 120 1.25 25.43 2.18
CA GLY A 120 1.21 24.75 3.48
C GLY A 120 0.67 23.30 3.42
N ALA A 121 0.92 22.57 4.51
CA ALA A 121 0.73 21.12 4.60
C ALA A 121 -0.67 20.67 5.05
N ASP A 122 -1.58 21.59 5.35
CA ASP A 122 -2.87 21.24 5.91
C ASP A 122 -3.76 20.52 4.88
N SER A 123 -4.23 19.34 5.26
CA SER A 123 -5.21 18.64 4.46
C SER A 123 -6.60 19.18 4.72
N GLN A 124 -7.33 19.52 3.67
CA GLN A 124 -8.72 19.89 3.72
C GLN A 124 -9.60 18.75 3.21
N SER A 125 -10.80 18.64 3.74
CA SER A 125 -11.77 17.65 3.26
C SER A 125 -13.00 18.33 2.70
N ILE A 126 -13.46 17.88 1.54
CA ILE A 126 -14.66 18.38 0.89
C ILE A 126 -15.57 17.23 0.49
N SER A 127 -16.88 17.43 0.60
CA SER A 127 -17.88 16.43 0.18
C SER A 127 -18.35 16.73 -1.23
N ALA A 128 -18.41 15.72 -2.08
CA ALA A 128 -18.83 15.80 -3.47
C ALA A 128 -19.86 14.75 -3.83
N ASN A 129 -20.90 15.14 -4.57
CA ASN A 129 -21.90 14.23 -5.10
C ASN A 129 -21.60 13.91 -6.57
N VAL A 130 -21.52 12.64 -6.90
CA VAL A 130 -21.31 12.14 -8.27
C VAL A 130 -22.61 11.52 -8.78
N SER A 131 -23.09 11.98 -9.91
CA SER A 131 -24.28 11.45 -10.58
C SER A 131 -23.89 10.69 -11.85
N LEU A 132 -24.66 9.65 -12.18
CA LEU A 132 -24.44 8.83 -13.36
C LEU A 132 -24.42 9.66 -14.64
N GLY A 133 -23.35 9.50 -15.43
CA GLY A 133 -23.19 10.17 -16.72
C GLY A 133 -23.05 11.70 -16.65
N LYS A 134 -22.87 12.27 -15.45
CA LYS A 134 -22.72 13.73 -15.27
C LYS A 134 -21.33 14.09 -14.75
N ALA A 135 -20.87 15.30 -15.08
CA ALA A 135 -19.74 15.93 -14.47
C ALA A 135 -20.19 16.69 -13.21
N SER A 136 -19.49 16.49 -12.11
CA SER A 136 -19.62 17.28 -10.87
C SER A 136 -18.34 18.06 -10.70
N ILE A 137 -18.43 19.36 -10.44
CA ILE A 137 -17.29 20.25 -10.21
C ILE A 137 -17.41 20.77 -8.79
N VAL A 138 -16.32 20.70 -8.03
CA VAL A 138 -16.27 21.19 -6.66
C VAL A 138 -15.02 22.04 -6.51
N ASP A 139 -15.20 23.29 -6.13
CA ASP A 139 -14.11 24.24 -5.87
C ASP A 139 -13.69 24.15 -4.41
N ILE A 140 -12.39 24.20 -4.19
CA ILE A 140 -11.80 24.28 -2.86
C ILE A 140 -10.79 25.42 -2.82
N ILE A 141 -10.94 26.30 -1.83
CA ILE A 141 -10.02 27.41 -1.62
C ILE A 141 -8.82 26.92 -0.84
N ILE A 142 -7.64 27.00 -1.42
CA ILE A 142 -6.37 26.69 -0.79
C ILE A 142 -5.83 27.97 -0.17
N GLN A 143 -5.76 27.98 1.15
CA GLN A 143 -5.20 29.12 1.89
C GLN A 143 -3.68 29.10 1.82
N ASP A 144 -3.07 30.28 1.65
CA ASP A 144 -1.62 30.44 1.67
C ASP A 144 -1.11 30.29 3.12
N THR A 145 -0.62 29.08 3.42
CA THR A 145 0.08 28.78 4.67
C THR A 145 1.50 28.34 4.30
N THR A 146 2.48 28.97 4.83
CA THR A 146 3.89 28.99 4.40
C THR A 146 4.68 27.67 4.37
N HIS A 147 4.04 26.49 4.45
CA HIS A 147 4.74 25.19 4.42
C HIS A 147 3.88 24.12 3.72
N GLY A 148 4.34 23.56 2.63
CA GLY A 148 3.73 22.43 1.93
C GLY A 148 4.34 21.08 2.27
N ASP A 149 3.57 19.99 2.06
CA ASP A 149 4.10 18.63 2.17
C ASP A 149 5.13 18.38 1.08
N THR A 150 6.31 17.90 1.51
CA THR A 150 7.37 17.41 0.62
C THR A 150 7.37 15.90 0.52
N GLU A 151 6.45 15.21 1.20
CA GLU A 151 6.32 13.76 1.21
C GLU A 151 4.89 13.32 0.93
N LEU A 152 4.75 12.20 0.21
CA LEU A 152 3.46 11.58 -0.11
C LEU A 152 3.55 10.06 0.03
N ASP A 153 2.74 9.48 0.92
CA ASP A 153 2.60 8.05 1.10
C ASP A 153 1.45 7.47 0.27
N ILE A 154 1.76 6.46 -0.53
CA ILE A 154 0.81 5.69 -1.33
C ILE A 154 0.71 4.28 -0.75
N THR A 155 -0.47 3.94 -0.22
CA THR A 155 -0.77 2.66 0.44
C THR A 155 -1.69 1.75 -0.38
N SER A 156 -2.13 2.20 -1.54
CA SER A 156 -2.96 1.44 -2.49
C SER A 156 -2.52 1.70 -3.92
N SER A 157 -2.69 0.71 -4.79
CA SER A 157 -2.30 0.82 -6.21
C SER A 157 -3.07 1.93 -6.91
N VAL A 158 -2.35 2.82 -7.61
CA VAL A 158 -2.89 4.03 -8.23
C VAL A 158 -2.03 4.48 -9.40
N LYS A 159 -2.61 5.29 -10.28
CA LYS A 159 -1.87 6.11 -11.25
C LYS A 159 -1.71 7.51 -10.69
N LEU A 160 -0.47 8.00 -10.60
CA LEU A 160 -0.12 9.30 -10.03
C LEU A 160 0.45 10.22 -11.09
N SER A 161 -0.02 11.45 -11.10
CA SER A 161 0.53 12.53 -11.91
C SER A 161 0.90 13.70 -11.00
N PHE A 162 2.11 14.19 -11.13
CA PHE A 162 2.55 15.40 -10.44
C PHE A 162 2.24 16.64 -11.29
N SER A 163 2.12 17.80 -10.65
CA SER A 163 2.01 19.06 -11.37
C SER A 163 3.36 19.46 -11.98
N GLY A 164 3.34 20.35 -12.97
CA GLY A 164 4.56 20.81 -13.65
C GLY A 164 5.58 21.55 -12.75
N ARG A 165 5.27 21.82 -11.47
CA ARG A 165 6.21 22.37 -10.48
C ARG A 165 7.08 21.30 -9.83
N VAL A 166 6.62 20.07 -9.79
CA VAL A 166 7.39 18.92 -9.29
C VAL A 166 7.89 18.15 -10.50
N THR A 167 9.11 18.42 -10.92
CA THR A 167 9.73 17.77 -12.08
C THR A 167 10.57 16.56 -11.70
N ASN A 168 11.03 16.52 -10.45
CA ASN A 168 11.81 15.41 -9.90
C ASN A 168 11.34 15.09 -8.49
N ALA A 169 11.39 13.82 -8.13
CA ALA A 169 11.15 13.35 -6.77
C ALA A 169 12.07 12.17 -6.43
N ASP A 170 12.34 11.98 -5.15
CA ASP A 170 12.87 10.71 -4.66
C ASP A 170 11.70 9.76 -4.42
N VAL A 171 11.89 8.48 -4.69
CA VAL A 171 10.89 7.45 -4.43
C VAL A 171 11.49 6.32 -3.60
N PHE A 172 10.78 5.93 -2.56
CA PHE A 172 11.09 4.80 -1.70
C PHE A 172 9.93 3.80 -1.76
N ALA A 173 10.24 2.54 -2.07
CA ALA A 173 9.27 1.47 -2.17
C ALA A 173 9.53 0.37 -1.14
N VAL A 174 8.46 -0.17 -0.56
CA VAL A 174 8.46 -1.27 0.39
C VAL A 174 7.59 -2.39 -0.15
N GLY A 175 8.13 -3.58 -0.37
CA GLY A 175 7.36 -4.78 -0.76
C GLY A 175 6.44 -5.26 0.37
N GLY A 176 5.41 -6.04 0.06
CA GLY A 176 4.54 -6.65 1.08
C GLY A 176 5.31 -7.65 1.94
N GLY A 177 5.04 -7.72 3.24
CA GLY A 177 5.62 -8.72 4.14
C GLY A 177 5.04 -10.11 3.94
N GLY A 178 5.81 -11.17 4.22
CA GLY A 178 5.31 -12.55 4.23
C GLY A 178 4.45 -12.85 5.46
N SER A 179 3.51 -13.79 5.37
CA SER A 179 2.80 -14.29 6.56
C SER A 179 3.61 -15.35 7.30
N GLY A 180 3.36 -15.53 8.59
CA GLY A 180 3.92 -16.63 9.35
C GLY A 180 3.36 -17.97 8.93
N GLY A 181 4.06 -19.07 9.27
CA GLY A 181 3.56 -20.43 9.17
C GLY A 181 2.58 -20.77 10.30
N ALA A 182 1.68 -21.72 10.07
CA ALA A 182 0.75 -22.23 11.10
C ALA A 182 0.84 -23.77 11.18
N ILE A 183 0.95 -24.30 12.41
CA ILE A 183 1.01 -25.75 12.63
C ILE A 183 0.25 -26.16 13.88
N ALA A 184 -0.53 -27.24 13.76
CA ALA A 184 -1.25 -27.86 14.86
C ALA A 184 -0.93 -29.38 14.86
N CYS A 185 -0.39 -29.90 15.95
CA CYS A 185 -0.09 -31.33 16.10
C CYS A 185 -0.49 -31.88 17.46
N SER A 186 -0.65 -33.21 17.59
CA SER A 186 -0.96 -33.86 18.83
C SER A 186 -0.02 -34.98 19.18
N LYS A 187 -0.03 -35.37 20.45
CA LYS A 187 0.76 -36.46 20.99
C LYS A 187 0.31 -37.83 20.47
N ASN A 188 1.12 -38.47 19.65
CA ASN A 188 1.08 -39.93 19.45
C ASN A 188 2.17 -40.57 20.30
N ASN A 189 1.88 -40.85 21.55
CA ASN A 189 2.60 -41.67 22.53
C ASN A 189 4.08 -41.39 22.82
N ASN A 190 4.83 -40.59 22.07
CA ASN A 190 6.28 -40.41 22.23
C ASN A 190 6.78 -39.00 21.89
N GLY A 191 6.30 -37.99 22.63
CA GLY A 191 6.87 -36.65 22.60
C GLY A 191 7.03 -36.03 21.21
N GLN A 192 6.04 -35.28 20.76
CA GLN A 192 6.11 -34.54 19.50
C GLN A 192 6.34 -33.06 19.74
N GLY A 193 6.96 -32.38 18.79
CA GLY A 193 7.17 -30.95 18.80
C GLY A 193 6.66 -30.30 17.50
N ALA A 194 6.37 -29.03 17.56
CA ALA A 194 5.90 -28.21 16.45
C ALA A 194 6.72 -26.92 16.36
N VAL A 195 7.12 -26.56 15.16
CA VAL A 195 7.81 -25.30 14.90
C VAL A 195 7.14 -24.56 13.75
N ALA A 196 7.06 -23.23 13.89
CA ALA A 196 6.55 -22.34 12.87
C ALA A 196 7.40 -21.07 12.84
N CYS A 197 7.96 -20.74 11.70
CA CYS A 197 8.70 -19.49 11.52
C CYS A 197 7.75 -18.33 11.22
N GLY A 198 8.14 -17.14 11.62
CA GLY A 198 7.54 -15.90 11.17
C GLY A 198 7.79 -15.67 9.67
N GLY A 199 6.98 -14.82 9.05
CA GLY A 199 7.23 -14.31 7.70
C GLY A 199 8.37 -13.29 7.69
N ALA A 200 9.08 -13.19 6.57
CA ALA A 200 10.08 -12.14 6.37
C ALA A 200 9.43 -10.79 6.07
N GLY A 201 10.14 -9.72 6.34
CA GLY A 201 9.80 -8.40 5.84
C GLY A 201 9.95 -8.30 4.32
N GLY A 202 9.17 -7.46 3.66
CA GLY A 202 9.36 -7.11 2.24
C GLY A 202 10.72 -6.43 2.03
N LYS A 203 11.27 -6.50 0.82
CA LYS A 203 12.47 -5.71 0.49
C LYS A 203 12.12 -4.23 0.37
N THR A 204 13.11 -3.39 0.46
CA THR A 204 12.98 -1.96 0.20
C THR A 204 13.92 -1.55 -0.92
N GLU A 205 13.50 -0.56 -1.70
CA GLU A 205 14.29 -0.01 -2.79
C GLU A 205 14.04 1.51 -2.89
N THR A 206 15.10 2.25 -3.20
CA THR A 206 15.06 3.71 -3.36
C THR A 206 15.58 4.10 -4.74
N ALA A 207 14.91 5.04 -5.39
CA ALA A 207 15.41 5.74 -6.55
C ALA A 207 15.35 7.25 -6.30
N PHE A 208 16.43 7.95 -6.64
CA PHE A 208 16.57 9.38 -6.42
C PHE A 208 16.37 10.17 -7.71
N SER A 209 15.81 11.37 -7.59
CA SER A 209 15.61 12.32 -8.69
C SER A 209 14.91 11.70 -9.91
N ILE A 210 13.86 10.92 -9.66
CA ILE A 210 13.07 10.35 -10.76
C ILE A 210 12.31 11.46 -11.49
N ASP A 211 12.13 11.31 -12.80
CA ASP A 211 11.30 12.21 -13.59
C ASP A 211 9.80 11.99 -13.26
N THR A 212 9.15 13.05 -12.79
CA THR A 212 7.73 13.06 -12.42
C THR A 212 6.84 13.79 -13.45
N THR A 213 7.41 14.23 -14.57
CA THR A 213 6.65 14.95 -15.61
C THR A 213 5.65 14.08 -16.34
N SER A 214 5.81 12.75 -16.28
CA SER A 214 4.92 11.77 -16.87
C SER A 214 4.06 11.03 -15.83
N LEU A 215 2.98 10.40 -16.29
CA LEU A 215 2.10 9.58 -15.45
C LEU A 215 2.87 8.37 -14.91
N LEU A 216 2.84 8.18 -13.60
CA LEU A 216 3.42 7.03 -12.92
C LEU A 216 2.35 5.97 -12.62
N SER A 217 2.66 4.70 -12.84
CA SER A 217 1.83 3.57 -12.45
C SER A 217 2.41 2.93 -11.19
N ILE A 218 1.66 2.95 -10.09
CA ILE A 218 2.07 2.46 -8.79
C ILE A 218 1.28 1.20 -8.46
N THR A 219 1.99 0.12 -8.15
CA THR A 219 1.40 -1.12 -7.65
C THR A 219 1.90 -1.35 -6.24
N ILE A 220 1.00 -1.51 -5.28
CA ILE A 220 1.33 -1.83 -3.90
C ILE A 220 1.22 -3.33 -3.70
N GLY A 221 2.30 -3.95 -3.25
CA GLY A 221 2.36 -5.37 -2.92
C GLY A 221 1.49 -5.71 -1.72
N ALA A 222 0.57 -6.65 -1.87
CA ALA A 222 -0.22 -7.14 -0.75
C ALA A 222 0.64 -7.91 0.24
N GLY A 223 0.35 -7.82 1.53
CA GLY A 223 0.94 -8.70 2.53
C GLY A 223 0.50 -10.15 2.35
N GLY A 224 1.35 -11.10 2.72
CA GLY A 224 1.04 -12.52 2.72
C GLY A 224 -0.17 -12.84 3.60
N ALA A 225 -1.16 -13.55 3.06
CA ALA A 225 -2.36 -13.89 3.80
C ALA A 225 -2.07 -14.87 4.96
N SER A 226 -2.68 -14.64 6.12
CA SER A 226 -2.59 -15.55 7.27
C SER A 226 -3.03 -16.96 6.92
N LYS A 227 -2.44 -17.97 7.58
CA LYS A 227 -2.80 -19.38 7.44
C LYS A 227 -3.51 -19.87 8.69
N SER A 228 -4.49 -20.72 8.50
CA SER A 228 -5.20 -21.37 9.61
C SER A 228 -5.17 -22.87 9.42
N VAL A 229 -4.85 -23.60 10.48
CA VAL A 229 -4.87 -25.05 10.51
C VAL A 229 -5.68 -25.51 11.73
N THR A 230 -6.44 -26.60 11.56
CA THR A 230 -7.14 -27.28 12.65
C THR A 230 -6.65 -28.72 12.66
N PHE A 231 -6.33 -29.22 13.84
CA PHE A 231 -5.86 -30.59 14.01
C PHE A 231 -6.92 -31.61 13.59
N GLY A 232 -6.56 -32.51 12.70
CA GLY A 232 -7.43 -33.55 12.13
C GLY A 232 -6.91 -34.98 12.30
N GLY A 233 -5.99 -35.27 13.28
CA GLY A 233 -5.55 -36.60 13.62
C GLY A 233 -4.04 -36.90 13.41
N VAL A 234 -3.41 -36.35 12.40
CA VAL A 234 -1.96 -36.30 12.21
C VAL A 234 -1.57 -34.84 12.12
N GLY A 235 -0.37 -34.46 12.55
CA GLY A 235 0.07 -33.10 12.53
C GLY A 235 -0.19 -32.42 11.18
N THR A 236 -0.76 -31.24 11.24
CA THR A 236 -1.11 -30.45 10.04
C THR A 236 -0.38 -29.12 10.11
N GLY A 237 0.55 -28.91 9.19
CA GLY A 237 1.29 -27.66 9.05
C GLY A 237 1.04 -27.01 7.68
N THR A 238 1.00 -25.71 7.64
CA THR A 238 0.89 -24.92 6.40
C THR A 238 1.88 -23.76 6.46
N SER A 239 2.79 -23.73 5.49
CA SER A 239 3.71 -22.60 5.33
C SER A 239 2.96 -21.32 5.01
N GLY A 240 3.50 -20.21 5.45
CA GLY A 240 3.00 -18.88 5.17
C GLY A 240 3.03 -18.55 3.67
N SER A 241 2.29 -17.54 3.29
CA SER A 241 2.32 -16.97 1.94
C SER A 241 3.37 -15.85 1.85
N ALA A 242 4.03 -15.77 0.71
CA ALA A 242 4.86 -14.61 0.41
C ALA A 242 4.01 -13.34 0.26
N GLY A 243 4.61 -12.20 0.51
CA GLY A 243 4.07 -10.89 0.15
C GLY A 243 4.23 -10.61 -1.34
N GLY A 244 3.50 -9.61 -1.84
CA GLY A 244 3.55 -9.14 -3.21
C GLY A 244 4.64 -8.09 -3.43
N THR A 245 5.03 -7.90 -4.69
CA THR A 245 5.98 -6.88 -5.10
C THR A 245 5.28 -5.51 -5.16
N THR A 246 5.94 -4.47 -4.62
CA THR A 246 5.58 -3.07 -4.81
C THR A 246 6.44 -2.50 -5.94
N SER A 247 5.83 -1.79 -6.89
CA SER A 247 6.58 -1.21 -8.00
C SER A 247 6.02 0.13 -8.44
N VAL A 248 6.92 0.96 -8.99
CA VAL A 248 6.60 2.21 -9.67
C VAL A 248 7.14 2.12 -11.10
N LEU A 249 6.27 2.36 -12.07
CA LEU A 249 6.60 2.33 -13.49
C LEU A 249 6.33 3.70 -14.11
N SER A 250 7.14 4.09 -15.07
CA SER A 250 6.90 5.24 -15.94
C SER A 250 5.71 4.99 -16.89
N SER A 251 5.25 6.02 -17.59
CA SER A 251 4.20 5.93 -18.63
C SER A 251 4.54 4.93 -19.74
N ASP A 252 5.83 4.76 -20.02
CA ASP A 252 6.35 3.85 -21.06
C ASP A 252 6.45 2.40 -20.57
N GLY A 253 6.07 2.14 -19.31
CA GLY A 253 6.13 0.82 -18.69
C GLY A 253 7.53 0.42 -18.17
N ASN A 254 8.51 1.33 -18.18
CA ASN A 254 9.82 1.07 -17.61
C ASN A 254 9.72 1.06 -16.07
N VAL A 255 10.41 0.10 -15.44
CA VAL A 255 10.49 0.01 -13.99
C VAL A 255 11.41 1.09 -13.46
N ILE A 256 10.89 1.96 -12.58
CA ILE A 256 11.65 2.97 -11.84
C ILE A 256 12.20 2.35 -10.56
N VAL A 257 11.34 1.68 -9.80
CA VAL A 257 11.67 0.97 -8.56
C VAL A 257 10.79 -0.26 -8.42
N SER A 258 11.35 -1.37 -7.85
CA SER A 258 10.62 -2.63 -7.69
C SER A 258 11.09 -3.38 -6.44
N ALA A 259 10.38 -3.21 -5.34
CA ALA A 259 10.65 -3.86 -4.06
C ALA A 259 9.89 -5.20 -3.95
N GLU A 260 10.62 -6.32 -3.92
CA GLU A 260 10.03 -7.66 -3.81
C GLU A 260 9.38 -7.90 -2.45
N GLY A 261 8.37 -8.75 -2.40
CA GLY A 261 7.74 -9.18 -1.15
C GLY A 261 8.62 -10.14 -0.34
N GLY A 262 8.40 -10.17 0.97
CA GLY A 262 9.05 -11.11 1.88
C GLY A 262 8.50 -12.53 1.75
N SER A 263 9.33 -13.54 1.98
CA SER A 263 8.92 -14.94 1.97
C SER A 263 8.02 -15.30 3.16
N GLY A 264 7.12 -16.26 2.97
CA GLY A 264 6.32 -16.82 4.06
C GLY A 264 7.11 -17.73 4.99
N GLY A 265 6.72 -17.79 6.26
CA GLY A 265 7.35 -18.65 7.26
C GLY A 265 7.08 -20.13 7.03
N GLY A 266 8.08 -20.98 7.20
CA GLY A 266 7.96 -22.43 7.11
C GLY A 266 7.39 -23.08 8.37
N THR A 267 7.00 -24.37 8.27
CA THR A 267 6.55 -25.18 9.40
C THR A 267 7.11 -26.60 9.31
N THR A 268 7.38 -27.22 10.46
CA THR A 268 7.64 -28.66 10.56
C THR A 268 7.23 -29.23 11.90
N GLU A 269 7.04 -30.53 11.95
CA GLU A 269 6.73 -31.28 13.16
C GLU A 269 7.49 -32.60 13.21
N GLY A 270 7.56 -33.22 14.37
CA GLY A 270 8.14 -34.57 14.47
C GLY A 270 8.28 -35.10 15.90
N ASN A 271 8.86 -36.27 16.02
CA ASN A 271 9.09 -36.97 17.29
C ASN A 271 10.43 -36.52 17.92
N VAL A 272 10.37 -35.68 18.93
CA VAL A 272 11.52 -35.10 19.61
C VAL A 272 12.35 -36.10 20.44
N LEU A 273 11.85 -37.34 20.66
CA LEU A 273 12.62 -38.41 21.33
C LEU A 273 13.57 -39.14 20.41
N SER A 274 13.31 -39.11 19.12
CA SER A 274 14.13 -39.81 18.11
C SER A 274 14.98 -38.84 17.29
N ASP A 275 14.60 -37.58 17.20
CA ASP A 275 15.28 -36.62 16.32
C ASP A 275 15.08 -35.15 16.76
N THR A 276 15.84 -34.24 16.16
CA THR A 276 15.68 -32.79 16.28
C THR A 276 15.08 -32.24 14.98
N PHE A 277 14.01 -31.52 15.11
CA PHE A 277 13.30 -30.88 13.96
C PHE A 277 13.55 -29.40 13.94
N SER A 278 13.81 -28.90 12.76
CA SER A 278 14.10 -27.47 12.58
C SER A 278 13.56 -26.95 11.26
N VAL A 279 13.30 -25.65 11.21
CA VAL A 279 12.91 -24.92 10.00
C VAL A 279 13.76 -23.67 9.88
N ALA A 280 14.29 -23.46 8.68
CA ALA A 280 15.01 -22.23 8.35
C ALA A 280 14.07 -21.00 8.41
N GLY A 281 14.62 -19.86 8.77
CA GLY A 281 13.92 -18.60 8.75
C GLY A 281 13.53 -18.15 7.34
N ALA A 282 12.46 -17.40 7.19
CA ALA A 282 12.03 -16.79 5.94
C ALA A 282 12.94 -15.60 5.57
N SER A 283 13.24 -15.44 4.27
CA SER A 283 14.15 -14.41 3.75
C SER A 283 13.39 -13.27 3.07
N GLY A 284 13.91 -12.05 3.16
CA GLY A 284 13.29 -10.84 2.57
C GLY A 284 14.08 -9.57 2.83
N GLY A 285 13.41 -8.46 3.05
CA GLY A 285 14.03 -7.20 3.49
C GLY A 285 14.71 -7.37 4.83
N SER A 286 13.99 -7.91 5.83
CA SER A 286 14.55 -8.46 7.06
C SER A 286 14.18 -9.94 7.17
N GLY A 287 15.10 -10.78 7.62
CA GLY A 287 14.91 -12.23 7.72
C GLY A 287 14.30 -12.66 9.06
N SER A 288 13.37 -13.64 9.06
CA SER A 288 12.87 -14.21 10.31
C SER A 288 13.87 -15.18 10.95
N GLY A 289 13.77 -15.38 12.26
CA GLY A 289 14.57 -16.35 12.98
C GLY A 289 14.23 -17.80 12.55
N ALA A 290 15.18 -18.72 12.62
CA ALA A 290 14.94 -20.15 12.50
C ALA A 290 14.24 -20.68 13.77
N ALA A 291 13.60 -21.83 13.66
CA ALA A 291 12.99 -22.51 14.81
C ALA A 291 13.35 -23.99 14.87
N GLU A 292 13.53 -24.52 16.08
CA GLU A 292 14.02 -25.87 16.35
C GLU A 292 13.40 -26.45 17.62
N VAL A 293 13.06 -27.73 17.62
CA VAL A 293 12.74 -28.53 18.79
C VAL A 293 13.61 -29.77 18.83
N GLY A 294 14.12 -30.13 19.98
CA GLY A 294 14.94 -31.32 20.21
C GLY A 294 14.64 -31.91 21.60
N ASP A 295 15.49 -32.88 22.07
CA ASP A 295 15.27 -33.46 23.39
C ASP A 295 15.23 -32.39 24.49
N ARG A 296 14.06 -32.21 25.09
CA ARG A 296 13.77 -31.24 26.17
C ARG A 296 14.18 -29.79 25.88
N SER A 297 14.28 -29.41 24.63
CA SER A 297 14.67 -28.07 24.22
C SER A 297 13.79 -27.54 23.09
N SER A 298 13.41 -26.29 23.19
CA SER A 298 12.79 -25.52 22.11
C SER A 298 13.62 -24.26 21.91
N ILE A 299 13.92 -23.93 20.66
CA ILE A 299 14.72 -22.76 20.28
C ILE A 299 13.96 -22.02 19.20
N ALA A 300 13.72 -20.75 19.41
CA ALA A 300 13.21 -19.83 18.38
C ALA A 300 14.20 -18.67 18.27
N GLY A 301 14.82 -18.54 17.11
CA GLY A 301 15.79 -17.48 16.82
C GLY A 301 15.11 -16.12 16.77
N ALA A 302 15.87 -15.08 17.09
CA ALA A 302 15.44 -13.71 16.95
C ALA A 302 15.24 -13.37 15.46
N SER A 303 14.20 -12.60 15.16
CA SER A 303 13.96 -12.07 13.84
C SER A 303 14.74 -10.79 13.61
N GLY A 304 15.18 -10.58 12.37
CA GLY A 304 15.89 -9.38 11.96
C GLY A 304 14.96 -8.17 11.79
N SER A 305 15.55 -7.02 11.88
CA SER A 305 14.98 -5.72 11.51
C SER A 305 16.04 -4.92 10.78
N ASP A 306 15.67 -3.84 10.15
CA ASP A 306 16.59 -2.92 9.47
C ASP A 306 17.54 -3.63 8.46
N GLY A 307 16.98 -4.54 7.68
CA GLY A 307 17.73 -5.29 6.66
C GLY A 307 18.56 -6.47 7.18
N ALA A 308 18.56 -6.72 8.49
CA ALA A 308 19.34 -7.79 9.09
C ALA A 308 18.71 -9.17 8.85
N SER A 309 19.56 -10.19 8.85
CA SER A 309 19.16 -11.59 8.86
C SER A 309 18.61 -12.00 10.22
N GLY A 310 17.74 -13.01 10.23
CA GLY A 310 17.32 -13.66 11.45
C GLY A 310 18.42 -14.52 12.07
N SER A 311 18.27 -14.86 13.35
CA SER A 311 19.21 -15.72 14.09
C SER A 311 19.04 -17.20 13.71
N ASN A 312 20.17 -17.89 13.70
CA ASN A 312 20.24 -19.35 13.50
C ASN A 312 19.78 -20.11 14.74
N THR A 313 19.37 -21.34 14.56
CA THR A 313 19.35 -22.41 15.57
C THR A 313 20.64 -23.23 15.47
N LYS A 314 20.69 -24.38 16.17
CA LYS A 314 21.84 -25.30 16.07
C LYS A 314 21.93 -26.01 14.72
N LYS A 315 20.79 -26.22 14.04
CA LYS A 315 20.71 -26.98 12.78
C LYS A 315 20.33 -26.13 11.57
N GLU A 316 19.56 -25.06 11.76
CA GLU A 316 19.04 -24.26 10.65
C GLU A 316 19.46 -22.81 10.72
N SER A 317 19.60 -22.20 9.56
CA SER A 317 19.91 -20.79 9.42
C SER A 317 18.67 -19.93 9.58
N GLY A 318 18.83 -18.78 10.21
CA GLY A 318 17.86 -17.69 10.09
C GLY A 318 17.70 -17.24 8.65
N GLY A 319 16.58 -16.65 8.32
CA GLY A 319 16.32 -16.09 7.00
C GLY A 319 17.26 -14.93 6.70
N SER A 320 17.69 -14.82 5.46
CA SER A 320 18.54 -13.70 5.03
C SER A 320 17.74 -12.42 4.95
N GLY A 321 18.29 -11.32 5.50
CA GLY A 321 17.87 -9.97 5.21
C GLY A 321 18.47 -9.46 3.89
N GLN A 322 18.08 -8.28 3.45
CA GLN A 322 18.63 -7.65 2.24
C GLN A 322 20.08 -7.14 2.44
N GLY A 323 20.54 -7.02 3.68
CA GLY A 323 21.91 -6.60 4.02
C GLY A 323 22.13 -5.07 3.97
N THR A 324 21.15 -4.32 3.52
CA THR A 324 21.10 -2.85 3.56
C THR A 324 19.93 -2.43 4.42
N THR A 325 19.96 -1.20 4.95
CA THR A 325 18.88 -0.67 5.80
C THR A 325 17.52 -0.71 5.09
N THR A 326 16.45 -0.97 5.86
CA THR A 326 15.05 -0.88 5.41
C THR A 326 14.39 0.43 5.86
N ARG A 327 15.19 1.41 6.26
CA ARG A 327 14.68 2.74 6.63
C ARG A 327 14.35 3.55 5.38
N ALA A 328 13.40 4.48 5.55
CA ALA A 328 12.98 5.38 4.47
C ALA A 328 14.18 6.04 3.82
N PHE A 329 14.25 5.98 2.50
CA PHE A 329 15.32 6.53 1.64
C PHE A 329 16.74 6.05 1.97
N GLY A 330 16.90 5.01 2.80
CA GLY A 330 18.19 4.53 3.26
C GLY A 330 18.85 5.41 4.33
N GLU A 331 18.13 6.34 4.90
CA GLU A 331 18.63 7.30 5.88
C GLU A 331 18.72 6.71 7.29
N PRO A 332 19.81 6.97 8.05
CA PRO A 332 20.00 6.39 9.38
C PRO A 332 18.86 6.72 10.37
N ASP A 333 18.29 7.92 10.26
CA ASP A 333 17.20 8.42 11.09
C ASP A 333 15.83 8.25 10.43
N GLY A 334 15.78 7.64 9.24
CA GLY A 334 14.55 7.38 8.50
C GLY A 334 13.63 6.39 9.26
N GLU A 335 12.33 6.48 9.01
CA GLU A 335 11.34 5.55 9.54
C GLU A 335 11.67 4.10 9.15
N LEU A 336 11.52 3.18 10.10
CA LEU A 336 11.86 1.77 9.93
C LEU A 336 10.68 0.99 9.33
N PHE A 337 10.96 0.22 8.28
CA PHE A 337 10.00 -0.62 7.57
C PHE A 337 10.45 -2.09 7.51
N ALA A 338 9.56 -2.96 7.05
CA ALA A 338 9.89 -4.31 6.60
C ALA A 338 10.62 -5.19 7.63
N SER A 339 10.29 -5.08 8.90
CA SER A 339 10.78 -5.97 9.96
C SER A 339 10.18 -7.37 9.82
N ALA A 340 10.92 -8.41 10.19
CA ALA A 340 10.44 -9.79 10.12
C ALA A 340 9.58 -10.19 11.32
N GLY A 341 8.65 -11.10 11.10
CA GLY A 341 7.79 -11.69 12.14
C GLY A 341 8.50 -12.74 12.98
N GLY A 342 8.04 -12.93 14.22
CA GLY A 342 8.62 -13.84 15.19
C GLY A 342 8.35 -15.31 14.92
N SER A 343 9.35 -16.14 15.13
CA SER A 343 9.27 -17.60 15.04
C SER A 343 8.88 -18.23 16.37
N VAL A 344 8.36 -19.45 16.35
CA VAL A 344 7.93 -20.17 17.54
C VAL A 344 8.31 -21.64 17.47
N ALA A 345 8.73 -22.18 18.60
CA ALA A 345 8.99 -23.58 18.83
C ALA A 345 8.26 -24.04 20.09
N THR A 346 7.51 -25.14 20.01
CA THR A 346 6.78 -25.70 21.17
C THR A 346 6.82 -27.21 21.17
N GLN A 347 6.94 -27.79 22.34
CA GLN A 347 6.90 -29.24 22.55
C GLN A 347 6.38 -29.59 23.95
N TYR A 348 5.97 -30.82 24.10
CA TYR A 348 5.62 -31.40 25.40
C TYR A 348 6.22 -32.79 25.53
N GLN A 349 7.00 -33.01 26.59
CA GLN A 349 7.48 -34.34 27.01
C GLN A 349 6.93 -34.64 28.40
N THR A 350 7.65 -34.25 29.44
CA THR A 350 7.22 -34.35 30.85
C THR A 350 6.65 -33.03 31.36
N LYS A 351 6.99 -31.93 30.69
CA LYS A 351 6.48 -30.58 30.90
C LYS A 351 6.44 -29.83 29.56
N GLU A 352 5.81 -28.69 29.57
CA GLU A 352 5.78 -27.79 28.45
C GLU A 352 7.12 -27.07 28.24
N TYR A 353 7.54 -27.01 26.97
CA TYR A 353 8.66 -26.17 26.53
C TYR A 353 8.18 -25.36 25.32
N THR A 354 8.03 -24.06 25.51
CA THR A 354 7.66 -23.14 24.44
C THR A 354 8.66 -21.99 24.42
N GLN A 355 9.17 -21.65 23.25
CA GLN A 355 9.98 -20.46 23.02
C GLN A 355 9.46 -19.68 21.85
N ILE A 356 9.43 -18.36 21.99
CA ILE A 356 9.06 -17.39 20.97
C ILE A 356 10.29 -16.53 20.72
N GLY A 357 10.69 -16.41 19.46
CA GLY A 357 11.77 -15.52 19.05
C GLY A 357 11.37 -14.07 19.17
N SER A 358 12.33 -13.21 19.55
CA SER A 358 12.11 -11.77 19.54
C SER A 358 11.84 -11.28 18.12
N VAL A 359 11.08 -10.20 18.01
CA VAL A 359 10.70 -9.57 16.74
C VAL A 359 11.33 -8.20 16.62
N GLY A 360 11.55 -7.74 15.40
CA GLY A 360 11.87 -6.35 15.12
C GLY A 360 10.65 -5.45 15.27
N GLU A 361 10.89 -4.15 15.36
CA GLU A 361 9.81 -3.16 15.46
C GLU A 361 8.83 -3.29 14.27
N GLY A 362 7.53 -3.38 14.59
CA GLY A 362 6.47 -3.57 13.60
C GLY A 362 6.28 -5.00 13.08
N GLY A 363 7.18 -5.94 13.37
CA GLY A 363 7.02 -7.36 13.04
C GLY A 363 5.93 -8.04 13.88
N GLY A 364 5.19 -8.99 13.30
CA GLY A 364 4.17 -9.76 14.00
C GLY A 364 4.75 -10.71 15.03
N ILE A 365 4.22 -10.75 16.23
CA ILE A 365 4.69 -11.64 17.31
C ILE A 365 4.23 -13.07 17.04
N GLY A 366 5.12 -14.06 17.21
CA GLY A 366 4.79 -15.47 17.19
C GLY A 366 3.96 -15.89 18.40
N ASP A 367 3.12 -16.92 18.29
CA ASP A 367 2.41 -17.51 19.44
C ASP A 367 2.54 -19.04 19.44
N GLY A 368 2.95 -19.60 20.56
CA GLY A 368 3.10 -21.03 20.81
C GLY A 368 2.33 -21.46 22.04
N LYS A 369 1.55 -22.53 21.90
CA LYS A 369 0.77 -23.13 22.99
C LYS A 369 0.99 -24.63 23.06
N SER A 370 1.10 -25.19 24.27
CA SER A 370 1.04 -26.62 24.49
C SER A 370 0.02 -26.97 25.58
N GLY A 371 -0.65 -28.12 25.45
CA GLY A 371 -1.67 -28.57 26.43
C GLY A 371 -2.94 -29.15 25.78
N SER A 372 -4.04 -29.26 26.55
CA SER A 372 -5.23 -30.02 26.15
C SER A 372 -6.32 -29.22 25.42
N LYS A 373 -6.28 -27.87 25.41
CA LYS A 373 -7.33 -27.01 24.81
C LYS A 373 -6.78 -25.63 24.46
N TYR A 374 -5.84 -25.54 23.52
CA TYR A 374 -5.26 -24.24 23.19
C TYR A 374 -5.35 -23.95 21.70
N SER A 375 -5.50 -22.66 21.39
CA SER A 375 -5.31 -22.13 20.04
C SER A 375 -4.19 -21.12 20.08
N ALA A 376 -3.22 -21.23 19.16
CA ALA A 376 -2.18 -20.24 18.97
C ALA A 376 -2.57 -19.27 17.85
N VAL A 377 -2.33 -17.98 18.08
CA VAL A 377 -2.63 -16.93 17.10
C VAL A 377 -1.44 -15.97 17.01
N GLY A 378 -0.66 -16.09 15.93
CA GLY A 378 0.39 -15.14 15.61
C GLY A 378 -0.19 -13.79 15.22
N SER A 379 0.46 -12.70 15.64
CA SER A 379 0.05 -11.33 15.32
C SER A 379 0.42 -10.96 13.88
N PRO A 380 -0.38 -10.12 13.21
CA PRO A 380 0.01 -9.56 11.92
C PRO A 380 1.19 -8.60 12.04
N GLY A 381 1.88 -8.34 10.96
CA GLY A 381 2.80 -7.21 10.83
C GLY A 381 2.03 -5.89 10.90
N SER A 382 2.58 -4.88 11.55
CA SER A 382 1.91 -3.60 11.83
C SER A 382 2.47 -2.42 11.06
N THR A 383 3.77 -2.43 10.70
CA THR A 383 4.36 -1.42 9.82
C THR A 383 4.34 -1.91 8.36
N PRO A 384 4.29 -1.03 7.36
CA PRO A 384 4.32 -1.45 5.95
C PRO A 384 5.47 -2.41 5.65
N GLY A 385 5.17 -3.46 4.91
CA GLY A 385 6.11 -4.49 4.54
C GLY A 385 6.53 -5.46 5.64
N SER A 386 6.05 -5.33 6.88
CA SER A 386 6.47 -6.21 7.97
C SER A 386 5.86 -7.61 7.90
N GLY A 387 6.65 -8.62 8.28
CA GLY A 387 6.23 -10.02 8.30
C GLY A 387 5.29 -10.35 9.45
N GLY A 388 4.39 -11.31 9.25
CA GLY A 388 3.49 -11.85 10.28
C GLY A 388 4.13 -12.92 11.15
N GLY A 389 3.68 -13.05 12.41
CA GLY A 389 4.19 -14.03 13.37
C GLY A 389 3.74 -15.46 13.06
N GLY A 390 4.61 -16.47 13.33
CA GLY A 390 4.30 -17.89 13.27
C GLY A 390 3.32 -18.30 14.38
N ALA A 391 2.60 -19.41 14.17
CA ALA A 391 1.71 -19.99 15.17
C ALA A 391 1.89 -21.51 15.27
N ALA A 392 2.19 -22.03 16.47
CA ALA A 392 2.36 -23.45 16.70
C ALA A 392 1.56 -23.92 17.92
N THR A 393 0.75 -24.95 17.75
CA THR A 393 0.00 -25.57 18.84
C THR A 393 0.33 -27.05 18.94
N PHE A 394 0.55 -27.50 20.18
CA PHE A 394 0.76 -28.91 20.50
C PHE A 394 -0.28 -29.38 21.52
N ALA A 395 -1.05 -30.43 21.16
CA ALA A 395 -2.02 -31.05 22.07
C ALA A 395 -1.48 -32.28 22.78
N THR A 396 -1.73 -32.38 24.07
CA THR A 396 -1.43 -33.60 24.85
C THR A 396 -2.55 -34.66 24.78
N SER A 397 -3.68 -34.34 24.19
CA SER A 397 -4.86 -35.19 24.01
C SER A 397 -5.48 -34.96 22.61
N SER A 398 -6.40 -35.86 22.20
CA SER A 398 -7.08 -35.82 20.90
C SER A 398 -8.13 -34.69 20.77
N ASN A 399 -8.08 -33.65 21.59
CA ASN A 399 -9.00 -32.51 21.50
C ASN A 399 -8.71 -31.64 20.27
N ALA A 400 -9.74 -31.02 19.74
CA ALA A 400 -9.60 -30.05 18.64
C ALA A 400 -8.73 -28.87 19.09
N ILE A 401 -7.65 -28.65 18.38
CA ILE A 401 -6.76 -27.48 18.54
C ILE A 401 -6.59 -26.80 17.19
N SER A 402 -6.26 -25.54 17.21
CA SER A 402 -6.05 -24.76 15.99
C SER A 402 -4.86 -23.83 16.12
N SER A 403 -4.25 -23.49 14.99
CA SER A 403 -3.25 -22.45 14.91
C SER A 403 -3.60 -21.52 13.76
N LYS A 404 -3.42 -20.22 13.98
CA LYS A 404 -3.58 -19.19 12.96
C LYS A 404 -2.35 -18.26 12.97
N SER A 405 -1.63 -18.22 11.88
CA SER A 405 -0.48 -17.32 11.75
C SER A 405 -0.91 -15.87 11.56
N GLY A 406 -0.02 -14.93 11.84
CA GLY A 406 -0.16 -13.53 11.48
C GLY A 406 -0.04 -13.34 9.97
N ALA A 407 -0.82 -12.40 9.42
CA ALA A 407 -0.65 -11.91 8.05
C ALA A 407 0.59 -11.00 7.98
N GLY A 408 1.22 -10.92 6.81
CA GLY A 408 2.16 -9.84 6.51
C GLY A 408 1.42 -8.53 6.28
N ALA A 409 2.10 -7.42 6.49
CA ALA A 409 1.58 -6.08 6.17
C ALA A 409 1.74 -5.78 4.67
N ASN A 410 0.85 -4.96 4.13
CA ASN A 410 0.99 -4.47 2.76
C ASN A 410 2.25 -3.61 2.60
N GLY A 411 2.71 -3.47 1.38
CA GLY A 411 3.78 -2.54 1.03
C GLY A 411 3.35 -1.08 1.05
N LEU A 412 4.29 -0.22 0.66
CA LEU A 412 4.14 1.24 0.61
C LEU A 412 4.99 1.79 -0.54
N VAL A 413 4.60 2.91 -1.10
CA VAL A 413 5.47 3.80 -1.87
C VAL A 413 5.43 5.18 -1.21
N ARG A 414 6.60 5.75 -0.92
CA ARG A 414 6.76 7.12 -0.43
C ARG A 414 7.50 7.94 -1.47
N PHE A 415 6.94 9.09 -1.82
CA PHE A 415 7.61 10.11 -2.63
C PHE A 415 8.08 11.22 -1.71
N ARG A 416 9.23 11.80 -2.04
CA ARG A 416 9.76 13.02 -1.44
C ARG A 416 10.29 13.93 -2.54
N TRP A 417 10.00 15.22 -2.47
CA TRP A 417 10.47 16.20 -3.44
C TRP A 417 10.88 17.49 -2.77
N GLU A 418 11.76 18.22 -3.44
CA GLU A 418 12.09 19.58 -3.08
C GLU A 418 11.43 20.53 -4.08
N VAL A 419 10.95 21.67 -3.59
CA VAL A 419 10.47 22.73 -4.45
C VAL A 419 11.59 23.73 -4.68
N SER A 420 11.96 23.90 -5.94
CA SER A 420 12.83 25.01 -6.33
C SER A 420 12.00 26.31 -6.22
N VAL A 421 12.42 27.19 -5.32
CA VAL A 421 11.92 28.56 -5.15
C VAL A 421 12.25 29.40 -6.37
#